data_98759acf1f3e12100670d3645bab1276
#
_entry.id   98759acf1f3e12100670d3645bab1276
#
_cell.length_a   1.000
_cell.length_b   1.000
_cell.length_c   1.000
_cell.angle_alpha   90.00
_cell.angle_beta   90.00
_cell.angle_gamma   90.00
#
_symmetry.space_group_name_H-M   'P 1'
#
loop_
_entity.id
_entity.type
_entity.pdbx_description
1 polymer ?
#
loop_
_entity_poly.entity_id
_entity_poly.type
_entity_poly.pdbx_seq_one_letter_code
_entity_poly.pdbx_strand_id
1 'polypeptide(L)'
;DKAIDLVDEACAMVKTELDSMPAELDEMNHRITQLQIEEASLKKETDELSKQRLATLEKEMAELRDSFNSKKAQWENEKNAVNKVQSLRAEVESTKAEIEKATRTGDYAKAGELQYGKLPTLQKQLEEEEKLAEAKKESSLLRDRVTEEEIANIVARWTGIPVSKLVEGEREKLLRLPDTLHQRVIGQDEAVQK
;
A
#
# COMPACT_ATOMS: atom_id res chain seq x y z
N ASP A 1 -20.78 -13.69 -8.90
CA ASP A 1 -21.13 -12.37 -8.40
C ASP A 1 -20.38 -12.04 -7.09
N LYS A 2 -20.51 -12.80 -5.99
CA LYS A 2 -19.86 -12.49 -4.69
C LYS A 2 -18.33 -12.37 -4.76
N ALA A 3 -17.66 -13.16 -5.60
CA ALA A 3 -16.22 -13.07 -5.76
C ALA A 3 -15.81 -11.77 -6.49
N ILE A 4 -16.64 -11.28 -7.40
CA ILE A 4 -16.43 -10.03 -8.10
C ILE A 4 -16.59 -8.86 -7.11
N ASP A 5 -17.61 -8.90 -6.27
CA ASP A 5 -17.86 -7.89 -5.24
C ASP A 5 -16.69 -7.79 -4.25
N LEU A 6 -16.11 -8.93 -3.85
CA LEU A 6 -14.91 -8.96 -2.99
C LEU A 6 -13.69 -8.34 -3.65
N VAL A 7 -13.47 -8.63 -4.93
CA VAL A 7 -12.34 -8.04 -5.68
C VAL A 7 -12.57 -6.55 -5.87
N ASP A 8 -13.78 -6.12 -6.16
CA ASP A 8 -14.12 -4.70 -6.33
C ASP A 8 -13.91 -3.91 -5.03
N GLU A 9 -14.39 -4.46 -3.89
CA GLU A 9 -14.14 -3.86 -2.57
C GLU A 9 -12.65 -3.80 -2.23
N ALA A 10 -11.89 -4.86 -2.54
CA ALA A 10 -10.43 -4.88 -2.35
C ALA A 10 -9.72 -3.82 -3.20
N CYS A 11 -10.11 -3.68 -4.46
CA CYS A 11 -9.59 -2.64 -5.35
C CYS A 11 -9.92 -1.24 -4.84
N ALA A 12 -11.15 -1.02 -4.37
CA ALA A 12 -11.57 0.25 -3.79
C ALA A 12 -10.81 0.59 -2.51
N MET A 13 -10.54 -0.41 -1.65
CA MET A 13 -9.77 -0.25 -0.43
C MET A 13 -8.32 0.12 -0.73
N VAL A 14 -7.64 -0.64 -1.61
CA VAL A 14 -6.26 -0.34 -2.04
C VAL A 14 -6.18 1.03 -2.68
N LYS A 15 -7.14 1.41 -3.52
CA LYS A 15 -7.18 2.75 -4.12
C LYS A 15 -7.34 3.84 -3.07
N THR A 16 -8.16 3.63 -2.06
CA THR A 16 -8.32 4.59 -0.95
C THR A 16 -7.03 4.72 -0.13
N GLU A 17 -6.33 3.62 0.11
CA GLU A 17 -5.02 3.62 0.79
C GLU A 17 -3.95 4.36 -0.03
N LEU A 18 -3.92 4.18 -1.35
CA LEU A 18 -3.02 4.91 -2.25
C LEU A 18 -3.27 6.43 -2.25
N ASP A 19 -4.53 6.84 -2.12
CA ASP A 19 -4.93 8.24 -2.14
C ASP A 19 -4.78 8.91 -0.76
N SER A 20 -4.80 8.15 0.32
CA SER A 20 -4.68 8.64 1.69
C SER A 20 -3.23 8.61 2.19
N MET A 21 -2.94 9.43 3.20
CA MET A 21 -1.66 9.42 3.90
C MET A 21 -1.56 8.13 4.75
N PRO A 22 -0.42 7.41 4.73
CA PRO A 22 -0.19 6.26 5.61
C PRO A 22 -0.39 6.62 7.09
N ALA A 23 -0.95 5.69 7.86
CA ALA A 23 -1.27 5.90 9.28
C ALA A 23 -0.04 6.36 10.08
N GLU A 24 1.14 5.83 9.78
CA GLU A 24 2.39 6.23 10.45
C GLU A 24 2.72 7.71 10.22
N LEU A 25 2.54 8.22 9.00
CA LEU A 25 2.76 9.63 8.68
C LEU A 25 1.69 10.52 9.33
N ASP A 26 0.46 10.05 9.40
CA ASP A 26 -0.64 10.78 10.03
C ASP A 26 -0.42 10.89 11.55
N GLU A 27 0.00 9.83 12.23
CA GLU A 27 0.39 9.84 13.63
C GLU A 27 1.53 10.82 13.91
N MET A 28 2.58 10.81 13.07
CA MET A 28 3.68 11.77 13.19
C MET A 28 3.20 13.21 13.01
N ASN A 29 2.31 13.47 12.06
CA ASN A 29 1.73 14.79 11.83
C ASN A 29 0.87 15.26 13.01
N HIS A 30 0.06 14.36 13.56
CA HIS A 30 -0.70 14.64 14.78
C HIS A 30 0.22 14.96 15.97
N ARG A 31 1.29 14.19 16.13
CA ARG A 31 2.28 14.45 17.20
C ARG A 31 2.98 15.80 17.02
N ILE A 32 3.38 16.13 15.80
CA ILE A 32 3.96 17.46 15.49
C ILE A 32 2.98 18.57 15.87
N THR A 33 1.70 18.40 15.52
CA THR A 33 0.66 19.38 15.85
C THR A 33 0.49 19.55 17.36
N GLN A 34 0.48 18.46 18.12
CA GLN A 34 0.45 18.51 19.59
C GLN A 34 1.62 19.27 20.18
N LEU A 35 2.85 18.96 19.70
CA LEU A 35 4.05 19.66 20.14
C LEU A 35 4.03 21.16 19.78
N GLN A 36 3.47 21.53 18.64
CA GLN A 36 3.29 22.93 18.25
C GLN A 36 2.33 23.68 19.20
N ILE A 37 1.25 23.02 19.63
CA ILE A 37 0.31 23.60 20.60
C ILE A 37 1.00 23.78 21.96
N GLU A 38 1.75 22.76 22.42
CA GLU A 38 2.54 22.84 23.67
C GLU A 38 3.59 23.96 23.58
N GLU A 39 4.32 24.07 22.45
CA GLU A 39 5.28 25.14 22.18
C GLU A 39 4.64 26.52 22.32
N ALA A 40 3.48 26.71 21.66
CA ALA A 40 2.77 27.99 21.70
C ALA A 40 2.27 28.36 23.11
N SER A 41 1.99 27.37 23.97
CA SER A 41 1.66 27.58 25.37
C SER A 41 2.90 27.96 26.18
N LEU A 42 3.97 27.20 26.08
CA LEU A 42 5.24 27.42 26.82
C LEU A 42 5.90 28.74 26.48
N LYS A 43 5.77 29.22 25.24
CA LYS A 43 6.27 30.56 24.84
C LYS A 43 5.61 31.72 25.57
N LYS A 44 4.45 31.52 26.18
CA LYS A 44 3.75 32.56 26.96
C LYS A 44 4.19 32.57 28.44
N GLU A 45 4.85 31.52 28.90
CA GLU A 45 5.35 31.35 30.23
C GLU A 45 6.78 31.92 30.36
N THR A 46 7.12 32.47 31.51
CA THR A 46 8.40 33.17 31.73
C THR A 46 9.32 32.48 32.71
N ASP A 47 8.83 31.40 33.34
CA ASP A 47 9.59 30.67 34.36
C ASP A 47 10.70 29.78 33.71
N GLU A 48 11.72 29.49 34.51
CA GLU A 48 12.92 28.77 34.07
C GLU A 48 12.64 27.32 33.66
N LEU A 49 11.67 26.66 34.32
CA LEU A 49 11.28 25.29 34.00
C LEU A 49 10.62 25.22 32.60
N SER A 50 9.73 26.18 32.31
CA SER A 50 9.08 26.26 30.97
C SER A 50 10.07 26.53 29.86
N LYS A 51 11.14 27.33 30.09
CA LYS A 51 12.22 27.53 29.14
C LYS A 51 13.03 26.27 28.87
N GLN A 52 13.36 25.50 29.90
CA GLN A 52 14.06 24.23 29.76
C GLN A 52 13.20 23.22 28.99
N ARG A 53 11.91 23.14 29.31
CA ARG A 53 10.97 22.28 28.59
C ARG A 53 10.83 22.69 27.14
N LEU A 54 10.76 24.01 26.85
CA LEU A 54 10.70 24.55 25.50
C LEU A 54 11.92 24.13 24.68
N ALA A 55 13.14 24.25 25.22
CA ALA A 55 14.36 23.84 24.52
C ALA A 55 14.40 22.33 24.22
N THR A 56 13.87 21.50 25.11
CA THR A 56 13.76 20.06 24.88
C THR A 56 12.71 19.73 23.81
N LEU A 57 11.57 20.39 23.88
CA LEU A 57 10.45 20.22 22.95
C LEU A 57 10.85 20.68 21.52
N GLU A 58 11.57 21.78 21.38
CA GLU A 58 12.06 22.24 20.08
C GLU A 58 13.00 21.22 19.41
N LYS A 59 13.84 20.53 20.20
CA LYS A 59 14.69 19.44 19.68
C LYS A 59 13.87 18.24 19.24
N GLU A 60 12.96 17.77 20.11
CA GLU A 60 12.05 16.65 19.79
C GLU A 60 11.24 16.96 18.53
N MET A 61 10.74 18.17 18.40
CA MET A 61 9.97 18.61 17.25
C MET A 61 10.82 18.69 15.97
N ALA A 62 12.08 19.12 16.05
CA ALA A 62 12.99 19.16 14.91
C ALA A 62 13.30 17.75 14.39
N GLU A 63 13.65 16.81 15.28
CA GLU A 63 13.92 15.41 14.95
C GLU A 63 12.68 14.73 14.30
N LEU A 64 11.51 15.00 14.90
CA LEU A 64 10.25 14.43 14.37
C LEU A 64 9.87 15.02 13.01
N ARG A 65 10.10 16.32 12.78
CA ARG A 65 9.89 16.97 11.48
C ARG A 65 10.83 16.43 10.41
N ASP A 66 12.10 16.23 10.73
CA ASP A 66 13.06 15.65 9.80
C ASP A 66 12.69 14.23 9.38
N SER A 67 12.30 13.40 10.36
CA SER A 67 11.79 12.06 10.12
C SER A 67 10.52 12.07 9.28
N PHE A 68 9.56 12.93 9.63
CA PHE A 68 8.31 13.10 8.87
C PHE A 68 8.57 13.52 7.42
N ASN A 69 9.42 14.53 7.20
CA ASN A 69 9.73 15.02 5.87
C ASN A 69 10.43 13.95 5.01
N SER A 70 11.34 13.18 5.60
CA SER A 70 12.01 12.07 4.91
C SER A 70 11.03 10.99 4.47
N LYS A 71 10.18 10.52 5.38
CA LYS A 71 9.16 9.50 5.08
C LYS A 71 8.09 10.02 4.12
N LYS A 72 7.70 11.29 4.26
CA LYS A 72 6.75 11.92 3.35
C LYS A 72 7.30 12.01 1.92
N ALA A 73 8.57 12.40 1.76
CA ALA A 73 9.22 12.44 0.46
C ALA A 73 9.31 11.03 -0.17
N GLN A 74 9.60 10.00 0.64
CA GLN A 74 9.58 8.62 0.18
C GLN A 74 8.18 8.23 -0.30
N TRP A 75 7.15 8.47 0.50
CA TRP A 75 5.75 8.17 0.15
C TRP A 75 5.30 8.91 -1.13
N GLU A 76 5.61 10.21 -1.26
CA GLU A 76 5.27 10.98 -2.46
C GLU A 76 5.97 10.43 -3.71
N ASN A 77 7.23 10.01 -3.60
CA ASN A 77 7.96 9.38 -4.71
C ASN A 77 7.34 8.03 -5.10
N GLU A 78 6.95 7.20 -4.15
CA GLU A 78 6.27 5.93 -4.40
C GLU A 78 4.91 6.16 -5.05
N LYS A 79 4.11 7.09 -4.53
CA LYS A 79 2.80 7.47 -5.09
C LYS A 79 2.93 7.96 -6.53
N ASN A 80 3.93 8.81 -6.82
CA ASN A 80 4.18 9.29 -8.16
C ASN A 80 4.59 8.17 -9.13
N ALA A 81 5.38 7.20 -8.67
CA ALA A 81 5.76 6.04 -9.46
C ALA A 81 4.54 5.18 -9.81
N VAL A 82 3.67 4.89 -8.85
CA VAL A 82 2.42 4.14 -9.07
C VAL A 82 1.50 4.88 -10.05
N ASN A 83 1.30 6.18 -9.86
CA ASN A 83 0.48 7.01 -10.75
C ASN A 83 1.04 7.03 -12.17
N LYS A 84 2.37 7.07 -12.33
CA LYS A 84 3.03 7.03 -13.64
C LYS A 84 2.78 5.70 -14.36
N VAL A 85 2.90 4.58 -13.66
CA VAL A 85 2.58 3.25 -14.21
C VAL A 85 1.12 3.18 -14.63
N GLN A 86 0.20 3.68 -13.81
CA GLN A 86 -1.24 3.71 -14.13
C GLN A 86 -1.54 4.58 -15.35
N SER A 87 -0.94 5.77 -15.45
CA SER A 87 -1.13 6.65 -16.62
C SER A 87 -0.59 6.01 -17.90
N LEU A 88 0.58 5.36 -17.85
CA LEU A 88 1.14 4.65 -18.99
C LEU A 88 0.25 3.48 -19.44
N ARG A 89 -0.31 2.72 -18.50
CA ARG A 89 -1.28 1.65 -18.82
C ARG A 89 -2.52 2.21 -19.50
N ALA A 90 -3.07 3.31 -18.99
CA ALA A 90 -4.23 3.97 -19.60
C ALA A 90 -3.92 4.49 -21.00
N GLU A 91 -2.71 5.04 -21.23
CA GLU A 91 -2.27 5.49 -22.55
C GLU A 91 -2.09 4.33 -23.53
N VAL A 92 -1.55 3.19 -23.10
CA VAL A 92 -1.45 1.98 -23.88
C VAL A 92 -2.83 1.49 -24.32
N GLU A 93 -3.78 1.39 -23.40
CA GLU A 93 -5.15 0.96 -23.69
C GLU A 93 -5.88 1.96 -24.62
N SER A 94 -5.75 3.26 -24.37
CA SER A 94 -6.27 4.30 -25.24
C SER A 94 -5.69 4.20 -26.65
N THR A 95 -4.38 4.00 -26.78
CA THR A 95 -3.71 3.84 -28.08
C THR A 95 -4.18 2.58 -28.82
N LYS A 96 -4.38 1.46 -28.11
CA LYS A 96 -4.98 0.25 -28.71
C LYS A 96 -6.39 0.50 -29.23
N ALA A 97 -7.22 1.19 -28.44
CA ALA A 97 -8.58 1.55 -28.87
C ALA A 97 -8.57 2.49 -30.09
N GLU A 98 -7.62 3.43 -30.16
CA GLU A 98 -7.45 4.30 -31.34
C GLU A 98 -7.01 3.51 -32.57
N ILE A 99 -6.12 2.53 -32.47
CA ILE A 99 -5.69 1.64 -33.53
C ILE A 99 -6.90 0.85 -34.07
N GLU A 100 -7.68 0.26 -33.17
CA GLU A 100 -8.88 -0.49 -33.55
C GLU A 100 -9.89 0.41 -34.28
N LYS A 101 -10.12 1.62 -33.78
CA LYS A 101 -11.00 2.61 -34.42
C LYS A 101 -10.48 3.02 -35.78
N ALA A 102 -9.18 3.33 -35.93
CA ALA A 102 -8.58 3.71 -37.22
C ALA A 102 -8.68 2.56 -38.22
N THR A 103 -8.43 1.33 -37.82
CA THR A 103 -8.58 0.13 -38.68
C THR A 103 -10.04 -0.04 -39.10
N ARG A 104 -11.01 0.16 -38.24
CA ARG A 104 -12.44 0.04 -38.55
C ARG A 104 -12.93 1.13 -39.53
N THR A 105 -12.32 2.32 -39.45
CA THR A 105 -12.64 3.45 -40.35
C THR A 105 -11.85 3.40 -41.67
N GLY A 106 -10.93 2.45 -41.82
CA GLY A 106 -10.11 2.29 -43.04
C GLY A 106 -8.88 3.21 -43.10
N ASP A 107 -8.56 3.91 -42.02
CA ASP A 107 -7.37 4.77 -41.93
C ASP A 107 -6.14 3.93 -41.50
N TYR A 108 -5.67 3.12 -42.45
CA TYR A 108 -4.54 2.22 -42.20
C TYR A 108 -3.21 2.95 -42.02
N ALA A 109 -3.06 4.18 -42.54
CA ALA A 109 -1.85 4.97 -42.34
C ALA A 109 -1.70 5.37 -40.86
N LYS A 110 -2.77 5.93 -40.26
CA LYS A 110 -2.82 6.27 -38.86
C LYS A 110 -2.72 5.05 -37.94
N ALA A 111 -3.40 3.95 -38.29
CA ALA A 111 -3.31 2.69 -37.55
C ALA A 111 -1.86 2.17 -37.54
N GLY A 112 -1.15 2.20 -38.67
CA GLY A 112 0.25 1.80 -38.78
C GLY A 112 1.20 2.68 -37.95
N GLU A 113 1.03 4.00 -37.99
CA GLU A 113 1.83 4.94 -37.18
C GLU A 113 1.68 4.67 -35.68
N LEU A 114 0.45 4.49 -35.21
CA LEU A 114 0.18 4.20 -33.81
C LEU A 114 0.70 2.82 -33.40
N GLN A 115 0.50 1.80 -34.23
CA GLN A 115 0.86 0.42 -33.92
C GLN A 115 2.37 0.16 -33.94
N TYR A 116 3.10 0.77 -34.87
CA TYR A 116 4.54 0.52 -35.05
C TYR A 116 5.42 1.64 -34.46
N GLY A 117 4.86 2.82 -34.21
CA GLY A 117 5.57 3.97 -33.67
C GLY A 117 5.26 4.18 -32.17
N LYS A 118 4.02 4.57 -31.86
CA LYS A 118 3.65 5.00 -30.50
C LYS A 118 3.51 3.85 -29.51
N LEU A 119 2.80 2.78 -29.89
CA LEU A 119 2.49 1.66 -28.99
C LEU A 119 3.74 0.95 -28.45
N PRO A 120 4.77 0.59 -29.28
CA PRO A 120 5.99 -0.05 -28.75
C PRO A 120 6.78 0.84 -27.82
N THR A 121 6.78 2.15 -28.06
CA THR A 121 7.46 3.12 -27.20
C THR A 121 6.81 3.19 -25.83
N LEU A 122 5.47 3.26 -25.76
CA LEU A 122 4.71 3.27 -24.52
C LEU A 122 4.87 1.95 -23.75
N GLN A 123 4.85 0.81 -24.46
CA GLN A 123 5.05 -0.50 -23.84
C GLN A 123 6.45 -0.64 -23.22
N LYS A 124 7.48 -0.13 -23.91
CA LYS A 124 8.85 -0.15 -23.37
C LYS A 124 8.98 0.74 -22.14
N GLN A 125 8.40 1.94 -22.17
CA GLN A 125 8.38 2.83 -21.00
C GLN A 125 7.63 2.21 -19.83
N LEU A 126 6.50 1.56 -20.09
CA LEU A 126 5.74 0.85 -19.06
C LEU A 126 6.56 -0.28 -18.43
N GLU A 127 7.23 -1.09 -19.23
CA GLU A 127 8.06 -2.19 -18.75
C GLU A 127 9.26 -1.69 -17.90
N GLU A 128 9.88 -0.58 -18.31
CA GLU A 128 10.98 0.04 -17.55
C GLU A 128 10.49 0.56 -16.19
N GLU A 129 9.34 1.24 -16.14
CA GLU A 129 8.77 1.76 -14.90
C GLU A 129 8.26 0.62 -13.98
N GLU A 130 7.66 -0.44 -14.53
CA GLU A 130 7.25 -1.61 -13.77
C GLU A 130 8.45 -2.33 -13.13
N LYS A 131 9.56 -2.48 -13.85
CA LYS A 131 10.80 -3.05 -13.30
C LYS A 131 11.39 -2.20 -12.18
N LEU A 132 11.36 -0.87 -12.33
CA LEU A 132 11.81 0.05 -11.29
C LEU A 132 10.92 -0.01 -10.05
N ALA A 133 9.61 -0.15 -10.23
CA ALA A 133 8.65 -0.29 -9.14
C ALA A 133 8.84 -1.65 -8.42
N GLU A 134 9.06 -2.75 -9.16
CA GLU A 134 9.32 -4.06 -8.58
C GLU A 134 10.63 -4.12 -7.78
N ALA A 135 11.69 -3.47 -8.24
CA ALA A 135 12.96 -3.42 -7.53
C ALA A 135 12.89 -2.69 -6.17
N LYS A 136 11.91 -1.79 -5.99
CA LYS A 136 11.70 -1.04 -4.74
C LYS A 136 10.68 -1.68 -3.79
N LYS A 137 10.09 -2.81 -4.15
CA LYS A 137 8.93 -3.40 -3.48
C LYS A 137 9.17 -3.82 -2.02
N GLU A 138 10.40 -4.27 -1.68
CA GLU A 138 10.73 -4.71 -0.31
C GLU A 138 10.76 -3.56 0.72
N SER A 139 10.89 -2.30 0.26
CA SER A 139 10.92 -1.12 1.13
C SER A 139 9.73 -0.18 0.92
N SER A 140 8.72 -0.59 0.16
CA SER A 140 7.59 0.25 -0.20
C SER A 140 6.62 0.43 0.96
N LEU A 141 6.23 1.68 1.22
CA LEU A 141 5.18 2.08 2.16
C LEU A 141 3.77 1.90 1.57
N LEU A 142 3.66 1.75 0.24
CA LEU A 142 2.40 1.66 -0.48
C LEU A 142 2.14 0.24 -0.98
N ARG A 143 0.89 -0.21 -0.84
CA ARG A 143 0.37 -1.43 -1.47
C ARG A 143 -0.32 -1.04 -2.77
N ASP A 144 0.18 -1.55 -3.91
CA ASP A 144 -0.31 -1.21 -5.25
C ASP A 144 -1.13 -2.32 -5.92
N ARG A 145 -1.26 -3.47 -5.23
CA ARG A 145 -1.92 -4.66 -5.78
C ARG A 145 -2.85 -5.28 -4.76
N VAL A 146 -3.94 -5.84 -5.26
CA VAL A 146 -4.82 -6.70 -4.49
C VAL A 146 -4.22 -8.09 -4.44
N THR A 147 -3.89 -8.57 -3.25
CA THR A 147 -3.38 -9.92 -2.99
C THR A 147 -4.44 -10.76 -2.27
N GLU A 148 -4.14 -12.03 -2.06
CA GLU A 148 -5.01 -12.92 -1.29
C GLU A 148 -5.23 -12.42 0.15
N GLU A 149 -4.25 -11.68 0.70
CA GLU A 149 -4.32 -11.14 2.05
C GLU A 149 -5.37 -10.02 2.17
N GLU A 150 -5.44 -9.10 1.19
CA GLU A 150 -6.47 -8.05 1.17
C GLU A 150 -7.87 -8.64 1.03
N ILE A 151 -8.02 -9.66 0.17
CA ILE A 151 -9.30 -10.37 0.02
C ILE A 151 -9.67 -11.09 1.32
N ALA A 152 -8.72 -11.77 1.96
CA ALA A 152 -8.94 -12.43 3.23
C ALA A 152 -9.32 -11.45 4.35
N ASN A 153 -8.73 -10.25 4.37
CA ASN A 153 -9.09 -9.18 5.29
C ASN A 153 -10.55 -8.72 5.12
N ILE A 154 -11.02 -8.60 3.87
CA ILE A 154 -12.42 -8.24 3.60
C ILE A 154 -13.35 -9.35 4.05
N VAL A 155 -13.05 -10.60 3.70
CA VAL A 155 -13.83 -11.76 4.13
C VAL A 155 -13.89 -11.85 5.66
N ALA A 156 -12.75 -11.60 6.33
CA ALA A 156 -12.70 -11.59 7.79
C ALA A 156 -13.59 -10.48 8.38
N ARG A 157 -13.61 -9.31 7.76
CA ARG A 157 -14.45 -8.17 8.17
C ARG A 157 -15.95 -8.51 8.02
N TRP A 158 -16.32 -9.15 6.91
CA TRP A 158 -17.73 -9.52 6.67
C TRP A 158 -18.23 -10.69 7.53
N THR A 159 -17.36 -11.67 7.78
CA THR A 159 -17.73 -12.92 8.44
C THR A 159 -17.36 -12.98 9.92
N GLY A 160 -16.45 -12.13 10.37
CA GLY A 160 -15.85 -12.19 11.70
C GLY A 160 -14.85 -13.35 11.89
N ILE A 161 -14.47 -14.05 10.81
CA ILE A 161 -13.48 -15.13 10.86
C ILE A 161 -12.06 -14.51 10.79
N PRO A 162 -11.15 -14.80 11.74
CA PRO A 162 -9.79 -14.24 11.70
C PRO A 162 -9.05 -14.58 10.41
N VAL A 163 -8.29 -13.62 9.86
CA VAL A 163 -7.52 -13.77 8.60
C VAL A 163 -6.58 -14.97 8.64
N SER A 164 -5.94 -15.23 9.78
CA SER A 164 -5.05 -16.40 9.96
C SER A 164 -5.73 -17.73 9.64
N LYS A 165 -7.04 -17.84 9.87
CA LYS A 165 -7.81 -19.04 9.52
C LYS A 165 -8.17 -19.12 8.03
N LEU A 166 -8.15 -18.02 7.32
CA LEU A 166 -8.52 -17.94 5.90
C LEU A 166 -7.32 -18.17 4.98
N VAL A 167 -6.15 -17.66 5.39
CA VAL A 167 -4.90 -17.69 4.58
C VAL A 167 -4.06 -18.93 4.88
N GLU A 168 -4.18 -19.52 6.08
CA GLU A 168 -3.42 -20.69 6.47
C GLU A 168 -3.83 -21.91 5.64
N GLY A 169 -2.93 -22.41 4.80
CA GLY A 169 -3.17 -23.57 3.96
C GLY A 169 -3.46 -24.83 4.79
N GLU A 170 -4.25 -25.76 4.25
CA GLU A 170 -4.61 -27.02 4.92
C GLU A 170 -3.38 -27.81 5.36
N ARG A 171 -2.31 -27.74 4.57
CA ARG A 171 -1.03 -28.42 4.89
C ARG A 171 -0.37 -27.83 6.14
N GLU A 172 -0.38 -26.51 6.32
CA GLU A 172 0.18 -25.88 7.51
C GLU A 172 -0.67 -26.14 8.75
N LYS A 173 -1.99 -26.16 8.59
CA LYS A 173 -2.91 -26.56 9.67
C LYS A 173 -2.65 -27.98 10.14
N LEU A 174 -2.43 -28.90 9.21
CA LEU A 174 -2.11 -30.30 9.53
C LEU A 174 -0.75 -30.44 10.22
N LEU A 175 0.26 -29.67 9.79
CA LEU A 175 1.58 -29.69 10.44
C LEU A 175 1.56 -29.15 11.88
N ARG A 176 0.67 -28.22 12.19
CA ARG A 176 0.49 -27.65 13.54
C ARG A 176 -0.60 -28.35 14.36
N LEU A 177 -1.28 -29.35 13.78
CA LEU A 177 -2.36 -30.05 14.43
C LEU A 177 -1.92 -30.75 15.74
N PRO A 178 -0.74 -31.43 15.80
CA PRO A 178 -0.26 -32.03 17.04
C PRO A 178 -0.10 -31.00 18.16
N ASP A 179 0.51 -29.85 17.87
CA ASP A 179 0.74 -28.80 18.86
C ASP A 179 -0.59 -28.20 19.36
N THR A 180 -1.53 -28.02 18.48
CA THR A 180 -2.86 -27.51 18.80
C THR A 180 -3.66 -28.52 19.66
N LEU A 181 -3.50 -29.81 19.39
CA LEU A 181 -4.15 -30.87 20.17
C LEU A 181 -3.51 -30.97 21.56
N HIS A 182 -2.19 -30.88 21.69
CA HIS A 182 -1.51 -30.89 22.99
C HIS A 182 -1.91 -29.75 23.92
N GLN A 183 -2.32 -28.60 23.39
CA GLN A 183 -2.87 -27.50 24.20
C GLN A 183 -4.22 -27.80 24.83
N ARG A 184 -4.98 -28.74 24.26
CA ARG A 184 -6.36 -29.09 24.70
C ARG A 184 -6.47 -30.46 25.32
N VAL A 185 -5.58 -31.37 24.98
CA VAL A 185 -5.57 -32.77 25.43
C VAL A 185 -4.32 -33.04 26.21
N ILE A 186 -4.42 -33.32 27.47
CA ILE A 186 -3.33 -33.67 28.36
C ILE A 186 -3.14 -35.20 28.34
N GLY A 187 -1.95 -35.65 27.99
CA GLY A 187 -1.65 -37.07 27.77
C GLY A 187 -2.08 -37.54 26.39
N GLN A 188 -1.90 -38.79 26.04
CA GLN A 188 -2.16 -39.41 24.74
C GLN A 188 -1.19 -39.00 23.61
N ASP A 189 0.04 -38.80 23.92
CA ASP A 189 1.09 -38.38 22.96
C ASP A 189 1.20 -39.32 21.74
N GLU A 190 1.04 -40.65 21.94
CA GLU A 190 1.05 -41.62 20.83
C GLU A 190 -0.17 -41.51 19.90
N ALA A 191 -1.30 -41.06 20.41
CA ALA A 191 -2.51 -40.89 19.59
C ALA A 191 -2.48 -39.58 18.80
N VAL A 192 -1.80 -38.56 19.31
CA VAL A 192 -1.65 -37.26 18.65
C VAL A 192 -0.60 -37.28 17.54
N GLN A 193 0.38 -38.21 17.62
CA GLN A 193 1.44 -38.38 16.60
C GLN A 193 1.07 -39.32 15.46
N LYS A 194 -0.02 -40.07 15.56
CA LYS A 194 -0.57 -40.94 14.49
C LYS A 194 -1.59 -40.20 13.63
#